data_fed451f14f90a5b948674b2735cd5f2d
#
_entry.id   fed451f14f90a5b948674b2735cd5f2d
#
_cell.length_a   1.000
_cell.length_b   1.000
_cell.length_c   1.000
_cell.angle_alpha   90.00
_cell.angle_beta   90.00
_cell.angle_gamma   90.00
#
_symmetry.space_group_name_H-M   'P 1'
#
loop_
_entity.id
_entity.type
_entity.pdbx_description
1 polymer ?
#
loop_
_entity_poly.entity_id
_entity_poly.type
_entity_poly.pdbx_seq_one_letter_code
_entity_poly.pdbx_strand_id
1 'polypeptide(L)'
;MAKKSIILSSSGVISEMFTKYGLDTNVLIDLVLYPKAKEYFQKRGYSFPKKILCTLHQCIGEAKGVLINKYYYSEEKANQQLDGILEEFMIEKSPAVVVQEDIEVVEEIGKMYSLNDEDVPIIYGFWKLKINIVVVRDVAFENTCKELNINVIKWPVFS
;
A
#
# COMPACT_ATOMS: atom_id res chain seq x y z
N MET A 1 -4.59 19.83 -12.57
CA MET A 1 -4.48 20.15 -12.08
C MET A 1 -3.96 20.67 -11.46
N ALA A 2 -3.77 20.81 -11.19
CA ALA A 2 -3.37 21.16 -10.58
C ALA A 2 -3.14 21.89 -10.03
N LYS A 3 -3.20 22.47 -9.67
CA LYS A 3 -3.02 23.22 -9.14
C LYS A 3 -2.85 23.48 -8.08
N LYS A 4 -2.86 23.23 -7.75
CA LYS A 4 -2.87 23.34 -6.61
C LYS A 4 -1.93 23.90 -6.03
N SER A 5 -1.49 23.94 -6.00
CA SER A 5 -0.71 24.33 -5.63
C SER A 5 -0.44 25.25 -4.90
N ILE A 6 -0.51 25.71 -4.64
CA ILE A 6 -0.32 26.63 -4.19
C ILE A 6 -0.25 26.87 -3.03
N ILE A 7 0.01 26.67 -2.56
CA ILE A 7 0.10 26.84 -1.68
C ILE A 7 0.58 27.25 -0.78
N LEU A 8 0.42 27.43 -0.23
CA LEU A 8 0.63 28.14 0.40
C LEU A 8 1.09 28.01 1.60
N SER A 9 1.31 27.35 2.07
CA SER A 9 1.82 27.52 3.18
C SER A 9 1.67 26.64 4.26
N SER A 10 0.78 26.14 4.66
CA SER A 10 0.67 25.23 5.78
C SER A 10 1.26 23.87 5.42
N SER A 11 1.55 23.07 6.41
CA SER A 11 2.06 21.73 6.19
C SER A 11 1.04 20.87 5.45
N GLY A 12 -0.26 21.15 5.63
CA GLY A 12 -1.29 20.45 4.86
C GLY A 12 -1.20 20.71 3.36
N VAL A 13 -0.91 21.97 3.00
CA VAL A 13 -0.76 22.32 1.59
C VAL A 13 0.49 21.66 1.01
N ILE A 14 1.59 21.63 1.77
CA ILE A 14 2.81 20.97 1.34
C ILE A 14 2.54 19.49 1.10
N SER A 15 1.79 18.86 2.00
CA SER A 15 1.42 17.46 1.89
C SER A 15 0.65 17.17 0.60
N GLU A 16 -0.20 18.11 0.17
CA GLU A 16 -0.98 17.93 -1.05
C GLU A 16 -0.14 18.02 -2.33
N MET A 17 1.07 18.58 -2.23
CA MET A 17 1.97 18.62 -3.37
C MET A 17 2.58 17.26 -3.70
N PHE A 18 2.46 16.30 -2.78
CA PHE A 18 3.02 14.97 -2.96
C PHE A 18 1.91 13.96 -3.20
N THR A 19 2.16 13.03 -4.12
CA THR A 19 1.26 11.92 -4.35
C THR A 19 1.60 10.80 -3.37
N LYS A 20 0.59 10.33 -2.67
CA LYS A 20 0.76 9.22 -1.71
C LYS A 20 0.44 7.91 -2.38
N TYR A 21 1.42 7.02 -2.37
CA TYR A 21 1.28 5.68 -2.94
C TYR A 21 1.20 4.67 -1.81
N GLY A 22 0.11 3.91 -1.76
CA GLY A 22 -0.06 2.85 -0.78
C GLY A 22 0.40 1.52 -1.34
N LEU A 23 1.23 0.82 -0.61
CA LEU A 23 1.76 -0.47 -1.04
C LEU A 23 1.06 -1.58 -0.28
N ASP A 24 0.42 -2.48 -1.03
CA ASP A 24 -0.25 -3.64 -0.45
C ASP A 24 0.76 -4.72 -0.07
N THR A 25 0.30 -5.69 0.68
CA THR A 25 1.09 -6.80 1.22
C THR A 25 1.95 -7.49 0.16
N ASN A 26 1.37 -7.78 -1.01
CA ASN A 26 2.10 -8.49 -2.06
C ASN A 26 3.32 -7.73 -2.56
N VAL A 27 3.23 -6.40 -2.58
CA VAL A 27 4.37 -5.56 -2.98
C VAL A 27 5.52 -5.76 -1.99
N LEU A 28 5.21 -5.73 -0.69
CA LEU A 28 6.23 -5.90 0.35
C LEU A 28 6.89 -7.27 0.26
N ILE A 29 6.08 -8.31 0.09
CA ILE A 29 6.60 -9.67 -0.02
C ILE A 29 7.55 -9.79 -1.22
N ASP A 30 7.11 -9.29 -2.37
CA ASP A 30 7.90 -9.40 -3.59
C ASP A 30 9.21 -8.61 -3.50
N LEU A 31 9.18 -7.45 -2.86
CA LEU A 31 10.40 -6.66 -2.66
C LEU A 31 11.42 -7.40 -1.78
N VAL A 32 10.93 -8.23 -0.85
CA VAL A 32 11.83 -9.06 -0.04
C VAL A 32 12.37 -10.24 -0.85
N LEU A 33 11.51 -10.90 -1.62
CA LEU A 33 11.84 -12.17 -2.25
C LEU A 33 12.55 -12.07 -3.60
N TYR A 34 12.21 -11.07 -4.40
CA TYR A 34 12.60 -11.07 -5.82
C TYR A 34 13.43 -9.86 -6.19
N PRO A 35 14.70 -10.06 -6.60
CA PRO A 35 15.51 -8.94 -7.08
C PRO A 35 14.87 -8.21 -8.26
N LYS A 36 14.15 -8.94 -9.12
CA LYS A 36 13.45 -8.32 -10.25
C LYS A 36 12.35 -7.38 -9.81
N ALA A 37 11.70 -7.67 -8.68
CA ALA A 37 10.68 -6.79 -8.13
C ALA A 37 11.32 -5.48 -7.65
N LYS A 38 12.46 -5.55 -6.99
CA LYS A 38 13.20 -4.35 -6.60
C LYS A 38 13.58 -3.50 -7.79
N GLU A 39 14.07 -4.14 -8.83
CA GLU A 39 14.48 -3.47 -10.06
C GLU A 39 13.28 -2.77 -10.71
N TYR A 40 12.17 -3.49 -10.83
CA TYR A 40 10.95 -2.95 -11.38
C TYR A 40 10.47 -1.74 -10.56
N PHE A 41 10.48 -1.89 -9.24
CA PHE A 41 10.04 -0.85 -8.33
C PHE A 41 10.91 0.39 -8.42
N GLN A 42 12.23 0.21 -8.49
CA GLN A 42 13.17 1.30 -8.64
C GLN A 42 12.91 2.09 -9.91
N LYS A 43 12.69 1.40 -11.02
CA LYS A 43 12.44 2.05 -12.31
C LYS A 43 11.13 2.82 -12.32
N ARG A 44 10.08 2.26 -11.71
CA ARG A 44 8.76 2.87 -11.72
C ARG A 44 8.53 3.75 -10.51
N GLY A 45 8.93 3.27 -9.34
CA GLY A 45 8.70 3.96 -8.10
C GLY A 45 9.38 5.29 -8.00
N TYR A 46 10.52 5.45 -8.67
CA TYR A 46 11.28 6.69 -8.60
C TYR A 46 11.12 7.57 -9.83
N SER A 47 10.25 7.19 -10.76
CA SER A 47 10.02 8.01 -11.94
C SER A 47 9.18 9.24 -11.66
N PHE A 48 8.52 9.29 -10.49
CA PHE A 48 7.68 10.42 -10.14
C PHE A 48 8.31 11.18 -8.98
N PRO A 49 8.72 12.44 -9.20
CA PRO A 49 9.18 13.27 -8.09
C PRO A 49 8.02 13.57 -7.16
N LYS A 50 8.31 13.96 -5.94
CA LYS A 50 7.29 14.36 -4.96
C LYS A 50 6.30 13.26 -4.66
N LYS A 51 6.77 12.02 -4.53
CA LYS A 51 5.93 10.92 -4.09
C LYS A 51 6.26 10.54 -2.66
N ILE A 52 5.24 10.05 -1.97
CA ILE A 52 5.39 9.48 -0.64
C ILE A 52 4.94 8.04 -0.73
N LEU A 53 5.81 7.12 -0.37
CA LEU A 53 5.48 5.69 -0.33
C LEU A 53 5.07 5.33 1.08
N CYS A 54 3.94 4.64 1.23
CA CYS A 54 3.49 4.23 2.55
C CYS A 54 2.84 2.86 2.50
N THR A 55 2.82 2.19 3.64
CA THR A 55 2.10 0.94 3.81
C THR A 55 1.50 0.92 5.20
N LEU A 56 0.58 0.00 5.43
CA LEU A 56 -0.08 -0.13 6.71
C LEU A 56 0.61 -1.16 7.58
N HIS A 57 0.49 -1.00 8.89
CA HIS A 57 1.01 -2.00 9.83
C HIS A 57 0.41 -3.38 9.55
N GLN A 58 -0.88 -3.45 9.14
CA GLN A 58 -1.50 -4.72 8.78
C GLN A 58 -0.79 -5.39 7.60
N CYS A 59 -0.38 -4.60 6.60
CA CYS A 59 0.31 -5.14 5.44
C CYS A 59 1.67 -5.71 5.83
N ILE A 60 2.38 -5.02 6.73
CA ILE A 60 3.66 -5.50 7.24
C ILE A 60 3.46 -6.81 7.99
N GLY A 61 2.43 -6.86 8.86
CA GLY A 61 2.12 -8.07 9.62
C GLY A 61 1.77 -9.25 8.73
N GLU A 62 0.96 -9.03 7.70
CA GLU A 62 0.62 -10.09 6.75
C GLU A 62 1.84 -10.55 5.97
N ALA A 63 2.67 -9.61 5.53
CA ALA A 63 3.88 -9.96 4.79
C ALA A 63 4.81 -10.81 5.66
N LYS A 64 4.97 -10.41 6.92
CA LYS A 64 5.75 -11.19 7.88
C LYS A 64 5.22 -12.61 8.01
N GLY A 65 3.89 -12.74 8.17
CA GLY A 65 3.25 -14.04 8.29
C GLY A 65 3.50 -14.93 7.08
N VAL A 66 3.42 -14.37 5.88
CA VAL A 66 3.67 -15.12 4.65
C VAL A 66 5.14 -15.55 4.56
N LEU A 67 6.07 -14.66 4.89
CA LEU A 67 7.49 -15.00 4.85
C LEU A 67 7.81 -16.13 5.82
N ILE A 68 7.22 -16.12 7.00
CA ILE A 68 7.45 -17.17 8.00
C ILE A 68 6.78 -18.48 7.59
N ASN A 69 5.50 -18.43 7.24
CA ASN A 69 4.70 -19.64 7.06
C ASN A 69 4.85 -20.28 5.69
N LYS A 70 5.05 -19.49 4.66
CA LYS A 70 5.15 -20.00 3.30
C LYS A 70 6.59 -20.14 2.83
N TYR A 71 7.46 -19.23 3.25
CA TYR A 71 8.85 -19.20 2.78
C TYR A 71 9.83 -19.62 3.86
N TYR A 72 9.34 -20.03 5.02
CA TYR A 72 10.13 -20.62 6.10
C TYR A 72 11.22 -19.71 6.65
N TYR A 73 10.98 -18.41 6.62
CA TYR A 73 11.86 -17.46 7.28
C TYR A 73 11.70 -17.59 8.79
N SER A 74 12.80 -17.37 9.53
CA SER A 74 12.65 -17.16 10.97
C SER A 74 11.98 -15.81 11.19
N GLU A 75 11.41 -15.63 12.37
CA GLU A 75 10.80 -14.35 12.72
C GLU A 75 11.83 -13.22 12.62
N GLU A 76 13.05 -13.47 13.11
CA GLU A 76 14.13 -12.50 13.06
C GLU A 76 14.46 -12.10 11.64
N LYS A 77 14.61 -13.10 10.76
CA LYS A 77 14.94 -12.83 9.36
C LYS A 77 13.81 -12.06 8.66
N ALA A 78 12.56 -12.44 8.90
CA ALA A 78 11.42 -11.76 8.31
C ALA A 78 11.41 -10.29 8.73
N ASN A 79 11.62 -10.01 10.01
CA ASN A 79 11.67 -8.63 10.51
C ASN A 79 12.81 -7.85 9.87
N GLN A 80 14.00 -8.43 9.81
CA GLN A 80 15.17 -7.77 9.24
C GLN A 80 14.96 -7.44 7.77
N GLN A 81 14.42 -8.38 7.01
CA GLN A 81 14.20 -8.18 5.58
C GLN A 81 13.12 -7.13 5.31
N LEU A 82 12.03 -7.15 6.08
CA LEU A 82 10.98 -6.15 5.93
C LEU A 82 11.47 -4.77 6.33
N ASP A 83 12.14 -4.66 7.47
CA ASP A 83 12.70 -3.38 7.90
C ASP A 83 13.69 -2.86 6.85
N GLY A 84 14.45 -3.76 6.26
CA GLY A 84 15.42 -3.40 5.23
C GLY A 84 14.79 -2.76 4.01
N ILE A 85 13.69 -3.33 3.49
CA ILE A 85 13.04 -2.75 2.32
C ILE A 85 12.30 -1.45 2.66
N LEU A 86 11.74 -1.37 3.86
CA LEU A 86 11.07 -0.13 4.28
C LEU A 86 12.08 1.02 4.34
N GLU A 87 13.28 0.75 4.84
CA GLU A 87 14.34 1.75 4.91
C GLU A 87 14.90 2.06 3.53
N GLU A 88 15.22 1.02 2.77
CA GLU A 88 15.83 1.18 1.45
C GLU A 88 14.98 2.04 0.52
N PHE A 89 13.67 1.84 0.53
CA PHE A 89 12.75 2.55 -0.35
C PHE A 89 12.04 3.70 0.33
N MET A 90 12.41 4.00 1.57
CA MET A 90 11.82 5.09 2.34
C MET A 90 10.30 4.97 2.42
N ILE A 91 9.83 3.77 2.71
CA ILE A 91 8.39 3.49 2.84
C ILE A 91 7.94 3.82 4.26
N GLU A 92 6.98 4.72 4.39
CA GLU A 92 6.43 5.09 5.69
C GLU A 92 5.45 4.03 6.18
N LYS A 93 5.50 3.75 7.47
CA LYS A 93 4.55 2.84 8.11
C LYS A 93 3.42 3.65 8.72
N SER A 94 2.19 3.29 8.39
CA SER A 94 1.02 3.96 8.92
C SER A 94 0.21 3.01 9.77
N PRO A 95 -0.26 3.44 10.95
CA PRO A 95 -1.10 2.60 11.78
C PRO A 95 -2.48 2.44 11.15
N ALA A 96 -3.15 1.35 11.50
CA ALA A 96 -4.51 1.14 11.06
C ALA A 96 -5.42 2.16 11.75
N VAL A 97 -6.35 2.69 10.98
CA VAL A 97 -7.41 3.53 11.53
C VAL A 97 -8.68 2.70 11.49
N VAL A 98 -9.28 2.47 12.64
CA VAL A 98 -10.51 1.71 12.73
C VAL A 98 -11.60 2.62 13.23
N VAL A 99 -12.54 2.94 12.36
CA VAL A 99 -13.76 3.66 12.70
C VAL A 99 -14.92 2.80 12.21
N GLN A 100 -15.65 2.23 13.14
CA GLN A 100 -16.63 1.19 12.85
C GLN A 100 -17.70 1.59 11.84
N GLU A 101 -18.21 2.81 11.93
CA GLU A 101 -19.32 3.23 11.07
C GLU A 101 -18.97 3.21 9.60
N ASP A 102 -17.75 3.59 9.27
CA ASP A 102 -17.38 3.77 7.87
C ASP A 102 -16.94 2.48 7.19
N ILE A 103 -16.50 1.51 7.97
CA ILE A 103 -15.95 0.28 7.40
C ILE A 103 -17.02 -0.52 6.64
N GLU A 104 -18.29 -0.33 7.01
CA GLU A 104 -19.39 -1.01 6.33
C GLU A 104 -19.48 -0.62 4.86
N VAL A 105 -19.09 0.60 4.51
CA VAL A 105 -19.08 1.06 3.12
C VAL A 105 -18.12 0.18 2.32
N VAL A 106 -16.92 -0.06 2.86
CA VAL A 106 -15.92 -0.90 2.20
C VAL A 106 -16.39 -2.34 2.14
N GLU A 107 -17.02 -2.83 3.20
CA GLU A 107 -17.55 -4.18 3.23
C GLU A 107 -18.58 -4.42 2.14
N GLU A 108 -19.50 -3.50 1.98
CA GLU A 108 -20.56 -3.65 0.97
C GLU A 108 -20.02 -3.59 -0.44
N ILE A 109 -19.14 -2.64 -0.69
CA ILE A 109 -18.50 -2.55 -2.01
C ILE A 109 -17.67 -3.80 -2.29
N GLY A 110 -16.92 -4.25 -1.28
CA GLY A 110 -16.10 -5.45 -1.41
C GLY A 110 -16.90 -6.69 -1.77
N LYS A 111 -18.10 -6.83 -1.20
CA LYS A 111 -18.96 -7.96 -1.52
C LYS A 111 -19.34 -8.01 -2.99
N MET A 112 -19.51 -6.85 -3.61
CA MET A 112 -19.86 -6.77 -5.03
C MET A 112 -18.75 -7.36 -5.91
N TYR A 113 -17.52 -7.34 -5.44
CA TYR A 113 -16.36 -7.79 -6.20
C TYR A 113 -15.70 -9.05 -5.63
N SER A 114 -16.35 -9.69 -4.68
CA SER A 114 -15.83 -10.90 -4.02
C SER A 114 -14.50 -10.67 -3.30
N LEU A 115 -14.39 -9.52 -2.66
CA LEU A 115 -13.21 -9.17 -1.89
C LEU A 115 -13.09 -10.07 -0.66
N ASN A 116 -11.86 -10.50 -0.36
CA ASN A 116 -11.60 -11.26 0.86
C ASN A 116 -11.83 -10.38 2.09
N ASP A 117 -12.41 -10.95 3.13
CA ASP A 117 -12.73 -10.22 4.35
C ASP A 117 -11.49 -9.56 4.97
N GLU A 118 -10.35 -10.23 4.90
CA GLU A 118 -9.11 -9.72 5.48
C GLU A 118 -8.56 -8.50 4.74
N ASP A 119 -8.99 -8.27 3.50
CA ASP A 119 -8.56 -7.10 2.72
C ASP A 119 -9.40 -5.86 3.03
N VAL A 120 -10.57 -6.03 3.64
CA VAL A 120 -11.45 -4.91 3.98
C VAL A 120 -10.76 -3.88 4.89
N PRO A 121 -10.13 -4.28 6.00
CA PRO A 121 -9.46 -3.30 6.86
C PRO A 121 -8.30 -2.60 6.16
N ILE A 122 -7.63 -3.28 5.22
CA ILE A 122 -6.51 -2.71 4.49
C ILE A 122 -7.00 -1.60 3.57
N ILE A 123 -8.02 -1.89 2.77
CA ILE A 123 -8.61 -0.88 1.88
C ILE A 123 -9.16 0.27 2.69
N TYR A 124 -9.85 -0.04 3.79
CA TYR A 124 -10.37 0.98 4.68
C TYR A 124 -9.27 1.90 5.18
N GLY A 125 -8.13 1.32 5.60
CA GLY A 125 -6.99 2.09 6.06
C GLY A 125 -6.46 3.05 5.00
N PHE A 126 -6.26 2.56 3.78
CA PHE A 126 -5.81 3.41 2.68
C PHE A 126 -6.81 4.52 2.39
N TRP A 127 -8.10 4.20 2.42
CA TRP A 127 -9.15 5.16 2.15
C TRP A 127 -9.17 6.28 3.20
N LYS A 128 -9.10 5.92 4.46
CA LYS A 128 -9.15 6.90 5.55
C LYS A 128 -7.88 7.76 5.62
N LEU A 129 -6.76 7.22 5.19
CA LEU A 129 -5.51 7.98 5.14
C LEU A 129 -5.39 8.83 3.88
N LYS A 130 -6.44 8.81 3.04
CA LYS A 130 -6.49 9.60 1.80
C LYS A 130 -5.32 9.28 0.87
N ILE A 131 -5.04 7.99 0.75
CA ILE A 131 -4.02 7.54 -0.19
C ILE A 131 -4.54 7.77 -1.61
N ASN A 132 -3.72 8.37 -2.45
CA ASN A 132 -4.12 8.73 -3.82
C ASN A 132 -4.13 7.53 -4.75
N ILE A 133 -3.13 6.69 -4.62
CA ILE A 133 -2.89 5.56 -5.53
C ILE A 133 -2.47 4.36 -4.70
N VAL A 134 -3.06 3.21 -4.96
CA VAL A 134 -2.68 1.97 -4.29
C VAL A 134 -2.06 1.04 -5.32
N VAL A 135 -0.92 0.45 -4.97
CA VAL A 135 -0.23 -0.52 -5.81
C VAL A 135 -0.66 -1.91 -5.36
N VAL A 136 -1.34 -2.63 -6.21
CA VAL A 136 -1.99 -3.90 -5.83
C VAL A 136 -2.08 -4.85 -7.02
N ARG A 137 -2.12 -6.15 -6.71
CA ARG A 137 -2.22 -7.18 -7.74
C ARG A 137 -3.63 -7.75 -7.87
N ASP A 138 -4.32 -7.92 -6.77
CA ASP A 138 -5.62 -8.59 -6.73
C ASP A 138 -6.72 -7.78 -7.41
N VAL A 139 -7.50 -8.44 -8.29
CA VAL A 139 -8.54 -7.77 -9.08
C VAL A 139 -9.70 -7.29 -8.20
N ALA A 140 -10.12 -8.08 -7.22
CA ALA A 140 -11.21 -7.68 -6.33
C ALA A 140 -10.81 -6.47 -5.49
N PHE A 141 -9.58 -6.45 -5.01
CA PHE A 141 -9.01 -5.33 -4.29
C PHE A 141 -8.99 -4.08 -5.18
N GLU A 142 -8.50 -4.23 -6.40
CA GLU A 142 -8.43 -3.14 -7.38
C GLU A 142 -9.82 -2.55 -7.63
N ASN A 143 -10.80 -3.39 -7.91
CA ASN A 143 -12.16 -2.93 -8.23
C ASN A 143 -12.80 -2.21 -7.04
N THR A 144 -12.58 -2.72 -5.83
CA THR A 144 -13.09 -2.07 -4.63
C THR A 144 -12.47 -0.69 -4.44
N CYS A 145 -11.16 -0.58 -4.65
CA CYS A 145 -10.47 0.71 -4.56
C CYS A 145 -11.03 1.71 -5.57
N LYS A 146 -11.28 1.28 -6.79
CA LYS A 146 -11.81 2.17 -7.83
C LYS A 146 -13.19 2.71 -7.47
N GLU A 147 -14.04 1.89 -6.86
CA GLU A 147 -15.35 2.34 -6.41
C GLU A 147 -15.24 3.40 -5.30
N LEU A 148 -14.16 3.39 -4.56
CA LEU A 148 -13.90 4.37 -3.51
C LEU A 148 -13.09 5.56 -4.02
N ASN A 149 -12.93 5.67 -5.35
CA ASN A 149 -12.17 6.73 -6.00
C ASN A 149 -10.69 6.73 -5.63
N ILE A 150 -10.16 5.55 -5.34
CA ILE A 150 -8.73 5.35 -5.15
C ILE A 150 -8.16 4.84 -6.47
N ASN A 151 -7.19 5.53 -7.02
CA ASN A 151 -6.52 5.08 -8.23
C ASN A 151 -5.65 3.86 -7.93
N VAL A 152 -5.45 3.03 -8.94
CA VAL A 152 -4.73 1.78 -8.76
C VAL A 152 -3.61 1.66 -9.79
N ILE A 153 -2.46 1.20 -9.34
CA ILE A 153 -1.37 0.74 -10.20
C ILE A 153 -1.29 -0.76 -10.04
N LYS A 154 -1.36 -1.47 -11.15
CA LYS A 154 -1.31 -2.93 -11.14
C LYS A 154 0.10 -3.40 -10.85
N TRP A 155 0.25 -4.24 -9.84
CA TRP A 155 1.55 -4.83 -9.49
C TRP A 155 1.71 -6.17 -10.21
N PRO A 156 2.78 -6.36 -10.98
CA PRO A 156 2.94 -7.60 -11.74
C PRO A 156 3.32 -8.79 -10.87
N VAL A 157 3.27 -9.98 -11.47
CA VAL A 157 3.70 -11.21 -10.81
C VAL A 157 5.19 -11.42 -11.10
N PHE A 158 5.94 -11.77 -10.06
CA PHE A 158 7.37 -12.07 -10.16
C PHE A 158 7.63 -13.51 -9.79
N SER A 159 8.72 -14.05 -10.30
CA SER A 159 9.14 -15.41 -10.00
C SER A 159 10.66 -15.52 -9.97
#